data_d596e21240622ea4c382e7e1f9f381fc
#
_entry.id   d596e21240622ea4c382e7e1f9f381fc
#
_cell.length_a   1.000
_cell.length_b   1.000
_cell.length_c   1.000
_cell.angle_alpha   90.00
_cell.angle_beta   90.00
_cell.angle_gamma   90.00
#
_symmetry.space_group_name_H-M   'P 1'
#
loop_
_entity.id
_entity.type
_entity.pdbx_description
1 polymer ?
#
loop_
_entity_poly.entity_id
_entity_poly.type
_entity_poly.pdbx_seq_one_letter_code
_entity_poly.pdbx_strand_id
1 'polypeptide(L)'
;MIELSFLSVARFSGPDAGSFLQAQLSADIAVLASGKAAFACYCSPRGQVISLLLVCREGDEYLVAGASALLPAVLRRLGMFVLRSKVEFAIQSGMKIFGQAVEDPPSIGGSVFKPEAVGLAYLLSDQPQLANGSEDDWKLMELNNNVTWLEPATSEKFIPQMLGFDNIGAVSFSKGCYPGQEIVARARYLGKVKRKPLLVATAQELWVEPGQTIELLRAEQWTAATVVDSVFVRDTGTLLFTVAPEKPEDTPSRVRYGAHDYLCATI
;
A
#
# COMPACT_ATOMS: atom_id res chain seq x y z
N MET A 1 -5.98 16.55 -10.24
CA MET A 1 -6.65 15.54 -9.40
C MET A 1 -6.92 14.29 -10.24
N ILE A 2 -6.74 13.10 -9.68
CA ILE A 2 -6.82 11.81 -10.40
C ILE A 2 -7.78 10.90 -9.63
N GLU A 3 -8.81 10.36 -10.28
CA GLU A 3 -9.68 9.35 -9.67
C GLU A 3 -8.92 8.01 -9.57
N LEU A 4 -8.96 7.37 -8.39
CA LEU A 4 -8.27 6.11 -8.10
C LEU A 4 -9.31 4.97 -8.07
N SER A 5 -9.72 4.52 -9.24
CA SER A 5 -10.82 3.55 -9.39
C SER A 5 -10.46 2.15 -8.86
N PHE A 6 -9.16 1.85 -8.74
CA PHE A 6 -8.66 0.62 -8.15
C PHE A 6 -8.78 0.54 -6.62
N LEU A 7 -9.19 1.64 -5.96
CA LEU A 7 -9.43 1.70 -4.52
C LEU A 7 -10.93 1.75 -4.21
N SER A 8 -11.30 1.20 -3.07
CA SER A 8 -12.64 1.30 -2.48
C SER A 8 -12.55 1.78 -1.05
N VAL A 9 -13.64 2.37 -0.55
CA VAL A 9 -13.73 2.90 0.80
C VAL A 9 -14.76 2.12 1.59
N ALA A 10 -14.42 1.78 2.84
CA ALA A 10 -15.36 1.32 3.85
C ALA A 10 -15.46 2.33 4.99
N ARG A 11 -16.65 2.55 5.51
CA ARG A 11 -16.89 3.35 6.73
C ARG A 11 -16.96 2.42 7.92
N PHE A 12 -16.26 2.78 9.00
CA PHE A 12 -16.32 2.13 10.30
C PHE A 12 -16.93 3.12 11.30
N SER A 13 -18.00 2.73 11.95
CA SER A 13 -18.74 3.54 12.90
C SER A 13 -19.05 2.77 14.19
N GLY A 14 -19.51 3.48 15.21
CA GLY A 14 -19.82 2.94 16.53
C GLY A 14 -18.74 3.23 17.56
N PRO A 15 -19.11 3.15 18.86
CA PRO A 15 -18.24 3.58 19.96
C PRO A 15 -16.93 2.79 20.06
N ASP A 16 -16.89 1.58 19.53
CA ASP A 16 -15.72 0.73 19.57
C ASP A 16 -14.91 0.72 18.25
N ALA A 17 -15.26 1.55 17.24
CA ALA A 17 -14.63 1.53 15.93
C ALA A 17 -13.10 1.77 16.02
N GLY A 18 -12.68 2.78 16.78
CA GLY A 18 -11.28 3.09 16.96
C GLY A 18 -10.50 1.97 17.68
N SER A 19 -11.05 1.45 18.78
CA SER A 19 -10.42 0.37 19.55
C SER A 19 -10.37 -0.95 18.76
N PHE A 20 -11.40 -1.21 17.96
CA PHE A 20 -11.43 -2.36 17.06
C PHE A 20 -10.34 -2.26 15.99
N LEU A 21 -10.24 -1.14 15.27
CA LEU A 21 -9.19 -0.92 14.28
C LEU A 21 -7.80 -0.95 14.93
N GLN A 22 -7.65 -0.38 16.13
CA GLN A 22 -6.42 -0.44 16.91
C GLN A 22 -5.98 -1.88 17.19
N ALA A 23 -6.91 -2.78 17.49
CA ALA A 23 -6.60 -4.19 17.78
C ALA A 23 -6.32 -5.03 16.52
N GLN A 24 -6.75 -4.58 15.33
CA GLN A 24 -6.64 -5.36 14.10
C GLN A 24 -5.51 -4.91 13.16
N LEU A 25 -5.12 -3.64 13.22
CA LEU A 25 -4.19 -3.04 12.26
C LEU A 25 -2.80 -2.78 12.88
N SER A 26 -1.78 -2.71 12.06
CA SER A 26 -0.38 -2.55 12.49
C SER A 26 0.01 -1.12 12.88
N ALA A 27 -0.69 -0.10 12.37
CA ALA A 27 -0.45 1.30 12.76
C ALA A 27 -1.14 1.65 14.09
N ASP A 28 -0.69 2.70 14.74
CA ASP A 28 -1.29 3.20 15.98
C ASP A 28 -2.49 4.10 15.67
N ILE A 29 -3.68 3.49 15.63
CA ILE A 29 -4.93 4.17 15.31
C ILE A 29 -5.42 5.01 16.50
N ALA A 30 -5.04 4.65 17.72
CA ALA A 30 -5.48 5.35 18.92
C ALA A 30 -5.00 6.80 18.98
N VAL A 31 -3.82 7.10 18.41
CA VAL A 31 -3.25 8.46 18.38
C VAL A 31 -3.66 9.26 17.13
N LEU A 32 -4.39 8.64 16.20
CA LEU A 32 -4.81 9.32 14.98
C LEU A 32 -5.86 10.38 15.30
N ALA A 33 -5.51 11.66 15.11
CA ALA A 33 -6.43 12.78 15.32
C ALA A 33 -7.52 12.86 14.23
N SER A 34 -8.66 13.47 14.54
CA SER A 34 -9.70 13.74 13.53
C SER A 34 -9.15 14.63 12.40
N GLY A 35 -9.52 14.32 11.16
CA GLY A 35 -8.99 14.97 9.95
C GLY A 35 -7.60 14.49 9.53
N LYS A 36 -7.04 13.48 10.20
CA LYS A 36 -5.75 12.88 9.86
C LYS A 36 -5.92 11.49 9.26
N ALA A 37 -4.87 11.05 8.56
CA ALA A 37 -4.79 9.70 8.01
C ALA A 37 -3.45 9.06 8.29
N ALA A 38 -3.45 7.73 8.33
CA ALA A 38 -2.25 6.91 8.41
C ALA A 38 -2.41 5.69 7.51
N PHE A 39 -1.32 5.23 6.92
CA PHE A 39 -1.27 3.89 6.36
C PHE A 39 -1.22 2.86 7.47
N ALA A 40 -1.81 1.70 7.23
CA ALA A 40 -1.79 0.57 8.16
C ALA A 40 -1.78 -0.74 7.38
N CYS A 41 -1.06 -1.74 7.86
CA CYS A 41 -1.17 -3.09 7.34
C CYS A 41 -2.25 -3.86 8.10
N TYR A 42 -3.10 -4.56 7.37
CA TYR A 42 -3.85 -5.67 7.92
C TYR A 42 -3.04 -6.95 7.68
N CYS A 43 -2.63 -7.61 8.76
CA CYS A 43 -1.73 -8.74 8.70
C CYS A 43 -2.41 -10.07 9.08
N SER A 44 -1.91 -11.16 8.52
CA SER A 44 -2.22 -12.51 8.99
C SER A 44 -1.51 -12.80 10.32
N PRO A 45 -1.91 -13.83 11.08
CA PRO A 45 -1.20 -14.26 12.29
C PRO A 45 0.28 -14.60 12.05
N ARG A 46 0.66 -14.89 10.80
CA ARG A 46 2.05 -15.13 10.38
C ARG A 46 2.83 -13.84 10.07
N GLY A 47 2.25 -12.66 10.35
CA GLY A 47 2.87 -11.36 10.07
C GLY A 47 2.92 -10.96 8.60
N GLN A 48 2.28 -11.74 7.72
CA GLN A 48 2.22 -11.42 6.29
C GLN A 48 1.11 -10.41 6.02
N VAL A 49 1.39 -9.43 5.19
CA VAL A 49 0.43 -8.38 4.83
C VAL A 49 -0.67 -8.95 3.93
N ILE A 50 -1.91 -8.84 4.38
CA ILE A 50 -3.10 -9.18 3.59
C ILE A 50 -3.45 -8.00 2.69
N SER A 51 -3.44 -6.78 3.25
CA SER A 51 -3.72 -5.54 2.53
C SER A 51 -3.02 -4.36 3.18
N LEU A 52 -2.56 -3.41 2.37
CA LEU A 52 -2.31 -2.04 2.82
C LEU A 52 -3.65 -1.32 2.87
N LEU A 53 -3.85 -0.53 3.92
CA LEU A 53 -5.05 0.27 4.13
C LEU A 53 -4.64 1.72 4.42
N LEU A 54 -5.40 2.68 3.90
CA LEU A 54 -5.35 4.07 4.30
C LEU A 54 -6.50 4.30 5.29
N VAL A 55 -6.19 4.61 6.54
CA VAL A 55 -7.16 4.84 7.61
C VAL A 55 -7.26 6.33 7.84
N CYS A 56 -8.42 6.89 7.58
CA CYS A 56 -8.74 8.31 7.74
C CYS A 56 -9.74 8.46 8.90
N ARG A 57 -9.46 9.32 9.86
CA ARG A 57 -10.38 9.59 10.98
C ARG A 57 -11.23 10.82 10.71
N GLU A 58 -12.54 10.67 10.82
CA GLU A 58 -13.54 11.73 10.67
C GLU A 58 -14.39 11.80 11.93
N GLY A 59 -14.06 12.69 12.87
CA GLY A 59 -14.71 12.71 14.18
C GLY A 59 -14.50 11.40 14.94
N ASP A 60 -15.61 10.70 15.21
CA ASP A 60 -15.60 9.39 15.89
C ASP A 60 -15.68 8.20 14.92
N GLU A 61 -15.76 8.47 13.62
CA GLU A 61 -15.82 7.46 12.57
C GLU A 61 -14.49 7.36 11.82
N TYR A 62 -14.33 6.27 11.06
CA TYR A 62 -13.16 6.03 10.23
C TYR A 62 -13.56 5.65 8.82
N LEU A 63 -12.94 6.29 7.84
CA LEU A 63 -12.95 5.88 6.46
C LEU A 63 -11.69 5.07 6.18
N VAL A 64 -11.89 3.85 5.71
CA VAL A 64 -10.78 2.92 5.45
C VAL A 64 -10.76 2.60 3.98
N ALA A 65 -9.71 3.06 3.29
CA ALA A 65 -9.51 2.79 1.88
C ALA A 65 -8.52 1.63 1.69
N GLY A 66 -8.74 0.84 0.65
CA GLY A 66 -7.87 -0.28 0.27
C GLY A 66 -8.17 -0.75 -1.14
N ALA A 67 -7.31 -1.60 -1.69
CA ALA A 67 -7.49 -2.16 -3.02
C ALA A 67 -8.88 -2.80 -3.18
N SER A 68 -9.61 -2.39 -4.21
CA SER A 68 -10.99 -2.84 -4.49
C SER A 68 -11.09 -4.36 -4.59
N ALA A 69 -10.04 -5.00 -5.13
CA ALA A 69 -9.96 -6.45 -5.25
C ALA A 69 -9.82 -7.18 -3.90
N LEU A 70 -9.31 -6.52 -2.85
CA LEU A 70 -9.04 -7.13 -1.54
C LEU A 70 -10.01 -6.67 -0.45
N LEU A 71 -10.48 -5.44 -0.48
CA LEU A 71 -11.25 -4.82 0.60
C LEU A 71 -12.48 -5.65 1.02
N PRO A 72 -13.30 -6.22 0.11
CA PRO A 72 -14.43 -7.06 0.51
C PRO A 72 -14.01 -8.30 1.33
N ALA A 73 -12.88 -8.93 0.98
CA ALA A 73 -12.35 -10.07 1.71
C ALA A 73 -11.78 -9.65 3.07
N VAL A 74 -11.11 -8.49 3.13
CA VAL A 74 -10.62 -7.89 4.38
C VAL A 74 -11.78 -7.63 5.34
N LEU A 75 -12.87 -7.02 4.88
CA LEU A 75 -14.04 -6.75 5.72
C LEU A 75 -14.69 -8.04 6.24
N ARG A 76 -14.83 -9.06 5.39
CA ARG A 76 -15.33 -10.36 5.85
C ARG A 76 -14.46 -10.97 6.94
N ARG A 77 -13.13 -10.89 6.82
CA ARG A 77 -12.19 -11.38 7.85
C ARG A 77 -12.30 -10.56 9.14
N LEU A 78 -12.34 -9.24 9.04
CA LEU A 78 -12.55 -8.36 10.20
C LEU A 78 -13.87 -8.66 10.91
N GLY A 79 -14.94 -8.96 10.16
CA GLY A 79 -16.25 -9.33 10.70
C GLY A 79 -16.21 -10.51 11.66
N MET A 80 -15.28 -11.47 11.46
CA MET A 80 -15.12 -12.61 12.37
C MET A 80 -14.61 -12.22 13.76
N PHE A 81 -14.02 -11.02 13.91
CA PHE A 81 -13.43 -10.52 15.16
C PHE A 81 -14.30 -9.47 15.85
N VAL A 82 -15.45 -9.08 15.30
CA VAL A 82 -16.36 -8.09 15.90
C VAL A 82 -16.86 -8.55 17.26
N LEU A 83 -17.24 -9.83 17.39
CA LEU A 83 -17.67 -10.50 18.63
C LEU A 83 -18.64 -9.63 19.46
N ARG A 84 -18.14 -8.95 20.51
CA ARG A 84 -18.90 -8.09 21.40
C ARG A 84 -18.68 -6.58 21.16
N SER A 85 -17.79 -6.23 20.21
CA SER A 85 -17.49 -4.83 19.90
C SER A 85 -18.69 -4.16 19.24
N LYS A 86 -19.01 -2.95 19.67
CA LYS A 86 -20.07 -2.12 19.08
C LYS A 86 -19.48 -1.34 17.91
N VAL A 87 -19.19 -2.05 16.82
CA VAL A 87 -18.66 -1.51 15.58
C VAL A 87 -19.46 -2.05 14.40
N GLU A 88 -19.76 -1.17 13.47
CA GLU A 88 -20.38 -1.49 12.19
C GLU A 88 -19.46 -1.01 11.08
N PHE A 89 -19.41 -1.75 9.98
CA PHE A 89 -18.65 -1.32 8.81
C PHE A 89 -19.24 -1.87 7.51
N ALA A 90 -19.19 -1.02 6.48
CA ALA A 90 -19.68 -1.37 5.15
C ALA A 90 -18.93 -0.58 4.08
N ILE A 91 -18.82 -1.17 2.88
CA ILE A 91 -18.32 -0.46 1.69
C ILE A 91 -19.27 0.67 1.34
N GLN A 92 -18.69 1.84 1.06
CA GLN A 92 -19.41 3.05 0.63
C GLN A 92 -19.38 3.14 -0.89
N SER A 93 -20.35 2.56 -1.57
CA SER A 93 -20.39 2.49 -3.04
C SER A 93 -20.48 3.86 -3.73
N GLY A 94 -20.98 4.89 -3.03
CA GLY A 94 -21.04 6.26 -3.53
C GLY A 94 -19.79 7.09 -3.28
N MET A 95 -18.84 6.59 -2.48
CA MET A 95 -17.64 7.34 -2.12
C MET A 95 -16.49 6.95 -3.03
N LYS A 96 -15.80 7.95 -3.57
CA LYS A 96 -14.63 7.79 -4.44
C LYS A 96 -13.39 8.35 -3.78
N ILE A 97 -12.25 7.89 -4.25
CA ILE A 97 -10.93 8.33 -3.82
C ILE A 97 -10.24 9.01 -4.99
N PHE A 98 -9.61 10.14 -4.70
CA PHE A 98 -8.82 10.86 -5.68
C PHE A 98 -7.43 11.14 -5.13
N GLY A 99 -6.43 10.93 -5.98
CA GLY A 99 -5.09 11.46 -5.75
C GLY A 99 -5.09 12.97 -6.00
N GLN A 100 -4.59 13.74 -5.04
CA GLN A 100 -4.52 15.19 -5.14
C GLN A 100 -3.08 15.66 -5.01
N ALA A 101 -2.57 16.34 -6.05
CA ALA A 101 -1.29 17.05 -5.94
C ALA A 101 -1.46 18.30 -5.05
N VAL A 102 -0.36 18.76 -4.45
CA VAL A 102 -0.39 19.93 -3.58
C VAL A 102 -0.87 21.20 -4.33
N GLU A 103 -0.63 21.25 -5.62
CA GLU A 103 -0.97 22.38 -6.52
C GLU A 103 -2.39 22.29 -7.09
N ASP A 104 -3.11 21.20 -6.83
CA ASP A 104 -4.48 21.03 -7.34
C ASP A 104 -5.42 22.07 -6.71
N PRO A 105 -6.45 22.53 -7.47
CA PRO A 105 -7.46 23.43 -6.94
C PRO A 105 -8.18 22.80 -5.76
N PRO A 106 -8.73 23.60 -4.83
CA PRO A 106 -9.47 23.09 -3.69
C PRO A 106 -10.65 22.22 -4.16
N SER A 107 -10.82 21.07 -3.51
CA SER A 107 -11.89 20.13 -3.79
C SER A 107 -13.26 20.70 -3.44
N ILE A 108 -14.27 20.35 -4.23
CA ILE A 108 -15.66 20.68 -3.96
C ILE A 108 -16.27 19.55 -3.13
N GLY A 109 -16.43 19.76 -1.82
CA GLY A 109 -16.88 18.69 -0.92
C GLY A 109 -15.84 17.59 -0.69
N GLY A 110 -16.11 16.72 0.29
CA GLY A 110 -15.20 15.66 0.69
C GLY A 110 -14.09 16.10 1.64
N SER A 111 -13.29 15.15 2.06
CA SER A 111 -12.23 15.33 3.05
C SER A 111 -10.87 14.97 2.46
N VAL A 112 -9.91 15.89 2.57
CA VAL A 112 -8.52 15.69 2.11
C VAL A 112 -7.68 15.15 3.26
N PHE A 113 -7.02 14.03 3.03
CA PHE A 113 -6.16 13.36 3.99
C PHE A 113 -4.72 13.28 3.48
N LYS A 114 -3.79 13.66 4.34
CA LYS A 114 -2.34 13.62 4.06
C LYS A 114 -1.68 12.71 5.09
N PRO A 115 -1.31 11.47 4.74
CA PRO A 115 -0.48 10.64 5.61
C PRO A 115 0.87 11.32 5.83
N GLU A 116 1.31 11.43 7.09
CA GLU A 116 2.49 12.24 7.45
C GLU A 116 3.80 11.72 6.85
N ALA A 117 3.88 10.40 6.66
CA ALA A 117 5.11 9.74 6.20
C ALA A 117 5.34 9.82 4.69
N VAL A 118 4.38 10.31 3.90
CA VAL A 118 4.46 10.39 2.44
C VAL A 118 3.98 11.73 1.93
N GLY A 119 4.59 12.22 0.86
CA GLY A 119 4.23 13.50 0.23
C GLY A 119 2.98 13.46 -0.64
N LEU A 120 2.02 12.56 -0.35
CA LEU A 120 0.81 12.33 -1.13
C LEU A 120 -0.42 12.78 -0.36
N ALA A 121 -1.43 13.26 -1.08
CA ALA A 121 -2.74 13.62 -0.52
C ALA A 121 -3.84 12.81 -1.21
N TYR A 122 -4.82 12.37 -0.41
CA TYR A 122 -5.97 11.62 -0.87
C TYR A 122 -7.25 12.37 -0.51
N LEU A 123 -8.08 12.64 -1.51
CA LEU A 123 -9.42 13.18 -1.30
C LEU A 123 -10.42 12.04 -1.32
N LEU A 124 -11.23 11.93 -0.27
CA LEU A 124 -12.38 11.04 -0.20
C LEU A 124 -13.65 11.88 -0.35
N SER A 125 -14.47 11.59 -1.36
CA SER A 125 -15.65 12.38 -1.68
C SER A 125 -16.78 11.51 -2.25
N ASP A 126 -18.01 11.82 -1.85
CA ASP A 126 -19.25 11.32 -2.47
C ASP A 126 -19.78 12.28 -3.55
N GLN A 127 -19.11 13.44 -3.72
CA GLN A 127 -19.47 14.43 -4.73
C GLN A 127 -18.61 14.24 -5.98
N PRO A 128 -19.15 14.55 -7.18
CA PRO A 128 -18.38 14.57 -8.40
C PRO A 128 -17.17 15.52 -8.32
N GLN A 129 -16.01 15.06 -8.74
CA GLN A 129 -14.78 15.84 -8.82
C GLN A 129 -14.29 15.94 -10.27
N LEU A 130 -13.62 17.04 -10.61
CA LEU A 130 -12.93 17.16 -11.89
C LEU A 130 -11.61 16.39 -11.84
N ALA A 131 -11.63 15.18 -12.37
CA ALA A 131 -10.45 14.36 -12.53
C ALA A 131 -9.90 14.51 -13.96
N ASN A 132 -8.65 14.89 -14.11
CA ASN A 132 -8.02 15.19 -15.39
C ASN A 132 -6.62 14.60 -15.56
N GLY A 133 -6.21 13.70 -14.67
CA GLY A 133 -4.93 12.99 -14.73
C GLY A 133 -5.12 11.50 -14.99
N SER A 134 -4.01 10.81 -15.24
CA SER A 134 -3.96 9.36 -15.45
C SER A 134 -3.73 8.64 -14.11
N GLU A 135 -4.38 7.50 -13.90
CA GLU A 135 -4.08 6.62 -12.77
C GLU A 135 -2.61 6.16 -12.78
N ASP A 136 -2.02 5.96 -13.96
CA ASP A 136 -0.61 5.58 -14.09
C ASP A 136 0.33 6.67 -13.57
N ASP A 137 0.01 7.95 -13.81
CA ASP A 137 0.79 9.06 -13.26
C ASP A 137 0.74 9.08 -11.72
N TRP A 138 -0.44 8.80 -11.14
CA TRP A 138 -0.58 8.70 -9.69
C TRP A 138 0.15 7.49 -9.14
N LYS A 139 0.00 6.36 -9.78
CA LYS A 139 0.69 5.12 -9.41
C LYS A 139 2.21 5.28 -9.42
N LEU A 140 2.74 5.99 -10.42
CA LEU A 140 4.16 6.36 -10.45
C LEU A 140 4.57 7.16 -9.20
N MET A 141 3.77 8.15 -8.79
CA MET A 141 4.03 8.91 -7.57
C MET A 141 3.95 8.03 -6.32
N GLU A 142 2.97 7.13 -6.23
CA GLU A 142 2.85 6.18 -5.11
C GLU A 142 4.07 5.27 -5.02
N LEU A 143 4.48 4.64 -6.12
CA LEU A 143 5.64 3.74 -6.13
C LEU A 143 6.94 4.45 -5.72
N ASN A 144 7.15 5.68 -6.18
CA ASN A 144 8.31 6.50 -5.78
C ASN A 144 8.28 6.90 -4.29
N ASN A 145 7.10 6.87 -3.65
CA ASN A 145 6.93 7.07 -2.22
C ASN A 145 6.84 5.76 -1.42
N ASN A 146 7.20 4.62 -2.02
CA ASN A 146 7.07 3.27 -1.43
C ASN A 146 5.63 2.91 -1.04
N VAL A 147 4.63 3.51 -1.66
CA VAL A 147 3.23 3.12 -1.52
C VAL A 147 2.90 2.17 -2.66
N THR A 148 2.48 0.96 -2.33
CA THR A 148 1.98 -0.02 -3.30
C THR A 148 0.78 -0.76 -2.73
N TRP A 149 -0.27 -0.87 -3.51
CA TRP A 149 -1.48 -1.57 -3.13
C TRP A 149 -1.38 -3.03 -3.53
N LEU A 150 -1.54 -3.92 -2.54
CA LEU A 150 -1.44 -5.34 -2.84
C LEU A 150 -2.65 -5.82 -3.64
N GLU A 151 -2.37 -6.74 -4.53
CA GLU A 151 -3.34 -7.48 -5.33
C GLU A 151 -3.57 -8.87 -4.72
N PRO A 152 -4.64 -9.61 -5.09
CA PRO A 152 -4.83 -10.99 -4.62
C PRO A 152 -3.61 -11.89 -4.86
N ALA A 153 -2.88 -11.67 -5.95
CA ALA A 153 -1.68 -12.42 -6.29
C ALA A 153 -0.48 -12.14 -5.37
N THR A 154 -0.45 -11.00 -4.67
CA THR A 154 0.65 -10.56 -3.79
C THR A 154 0.26 -10.54 -2.31
N SER A 155 -1.03 -10.63 -2.01
CA SER A 155 -1.56 -10.72 -0.64
C SER A 155 -1.00 -11.96 0.10
N GLU A 156 -0.72 -11.81 1.39
CA GLU A 156 -0.19 -12.85 2.28
C GLU A 156 1.17 -13.46 1.85
N LYS A 157 1.96 -12.76 1.02
CA LYS A 157 3.29 -13.23 0.58
C LYS A 157 4.46 -12.59 1.31
N PHE A 158 4.28 -11.39 1.85
CA PHE A 158 5.37 -10.56 2.37
C PHE A 158 5.05 -10.03 3.76
N ILE A 159 6.05 -9.88 4.62
CA ILE A 159 5.93 -9.09 5.84
C ILE A 159 6.09 -7.59 5.51
N PRO A 160 5.59 -6.67 6.36
CA PRO A 160 5.63 -5.22 6.07
C PRO A 160 7.01 -4.69 5.67
N GLN A 161 8.07 -5.15 6.33
CA GLN A 161 9.43 -4.70 6.06
C GLN A 161 9.98 -5.13 4.70
N MET A 162 9.46 -6.22 4.12
CA MET A 162 9.82 -6.63 2.76
C MET A 162 9.22 -5.71 1.70
N LEU A 163 8.16 -5.00 2.05
CA LEU A 163 7.47 -4.02 1.20
C LEU A 163 7.86 -2.57 1.52
N GLY A 164 8.70 -2.35 2.54
CA GLY A 164 9.06 -1.01 2.99
C GLY A 164 7.93 -0.27 3.71
N PHE A 165 6.88 -0.96 4.13
CA PHE A 165 5.72 -0.35 4.77
C PHE A 165 5.99 0.20 6.17
N ASP A 166 7.06 -0.22 6.81
CA ASP A 166 7.56 0.40 8.02
C ASP A 166 8.15 1.81 7.76
N ASN A 167 8.68 2.08 6.57
CA ASN A 167 9.22 3.39 6.19
C ASN A 167 8.12 4.43 5.92
N ILE A 168 6.94 4.00 5.48
CA ILE A 168 5.78 4.88 5.27
C ILE A 168 4.88 5.01 6.51
N GLY A 169 5.35 4.57 7.67
CA GLY A 169 4.61 4.67 8.93
C GLY A 169 3.44 3.69 9.08
N ALA A 170 3.31 2.71 8.18
CA ALA A 170 2.21 1.75 8.23
C ALA A 170 2.34 0.71 9.37
N VAL A 171 3.44 0.73 10.12
CA VAL A 171 3.69 -0.16 11.26
C VAL A 171 4.15 0.64 12.47
N SER A 172 3.42 0.51 13.58
CA SER A 172 3.86 0.99 14.88
C SER A 172 4.54 -0.15 15.64
N PHE A 173 5.73 0.12 16.20
CA PHE A 173 6.47 -0.81 17.03
C PHE A 173 6.28 -0.55 18.54
N SER A 174 5.55 0.51 18.90
CA SER A 174 5.29 0.94 20.28
C SER A 174 3.84 0.71 20.74
N LYS A 175 2.91 0.45 19.81
CA LYS A 175 1.51 0.19 20.14
C LYS A 175 1.28 -1.19 20.77
N GLY A 176 0.06 -1.41 21.28
CA GLY A 176 -0.40 -2.71 21.78
C GLY A 176 -0.57 -3.78 20.69
N CYS A 177 -0.99 -4.98 21.07
CA CYS A 177 -1.01 -6.16 20.22
C CYS A 177 -1.96 -6.03 19.00
N TYR A 178 -1.52 -6.63 17.90
CA TYR A 178 -2.32 -6.86 16.68
C TYR A 178 -1.90 -8.19 16.04
N PRO A 179 -2.72 -8.79 15.15
CA PRO A 179 -2.40 -10.07 14.50
C PRO A 179 -1.06 -10.03 13.75
N GLY A 180 -0.17 -10.99 14.05
CA GLY A 180 1.14 -11.11 13.40
C GLY A 180 2.24 -10.20 13.94
N GLN A 181 1.97 -9.39 14.97
CA GLN A 181 2.93 -8.45 15.56
C GLN A 181 4.23 -9.13 15.99
N GLU A 182 4.18 -10.34 16.55
CA GLU A 182 5.38 -11.04 17.02
C GLU A 182 6.40 -11.22 15.88
N ILE A 183 5.95 -11.68 14.71
CA ILE A 183 6.80 -11.90 13.55
C ILE A 183 7.33 -10.57 13.01
N VAL A 184 6.47 -9.54 12.93
CA VAL A 184 6.83 -8.21 12.45
C VAL A 184 7.85 -7.53 13.38
N ALA A 185 7.63 -7.59 14.70
CA ALA A 185 8.56 -7.05 15.69
C ALA A 185 9.89 -7.83 15.72
N ARG A 186 9.83 -9.17 15.64
CA ARG A 186 11.03 -10.01 15.57
C ARG A 186 11.88 -9.69 14.34
N ALA A 187 11.25 -9.46 13.19
CA ALA A 187 11.96 -9.05 11.98
C ALA A 187 12.68 -7.70 12.16
N ARG A 188 12.11 -6.77 12.93
CA ARG A 188 12.70 -5.46 13.23
C ARG A 188 13.89 -5.56 14.18
N TYR A 189 13.75 -6.30 15.28
CA TYR A 189 14.70 -6.24 16.41
C TYR A 189 15.73 -7.38 16.42
N LEU A 190 15.37 -8.55 15.92
CA LEU A 190 16.21 -9.76 16.02
C LEU A 190 16.50 -10.40 14.65
N GLY A 191 15.78 -10.02 13.62
CA GLY A 191 15.88 -10.61 12.30
C GLY A 191 16.63 -9.72 11.32
N LYS A 192 17.41 -10.34 10.42
CA LYS A 192 17.87 -9.70 9.20
C LYS A 192 16.83 -9.98 8.12
N VAL A 193 16.06 -8.98 7.72
CA VAL A 193 15.13 -9.11 6.60
C VAL A 193 15.97 -9.25 5.32
N LYS A 194 16.01 -10.47 4.78
CA LYS A 194 16.86 -10.81 3.64
C LYS A 194 16.35 -10.32 2.29
N ARG A 195 15.08 -9.90 2.24
CA ARG A 195 14.44 -9.38 1.02
C ARG A 195 13.90 -7.99 1.31
N LYS A 196 14.10 -7.08 0.38
CA LYS A 196 13.73 -5.66 0.52
C LYS A 196 12.96 -5.18 -0.71
N PRO A 197 12.18 -4.10 -0.57
CA PRO A 197 11.60 -3.46 -1.74
C PRO A 197 12.72 -2.90 -2.63
N LEU A 198 12.52 -3.02 -3.92
CA LEU A 198 13.41 -2.46 -4.92
C LEU A 198 12.59 -1.94 -6.09
N LEU A 199 12.76 -0.65 -6.40
CA LEU A 199 12.27 -0.07 -7.64
C LEU A 199 13.25 -0.37 -8.76
N VAL A 200 12.72 -0.85 -9.89
CA VAL A 200 13.51 -1.16 -11.09
C VAL A 200 12.81 -0.55 -12.29
N ALA A 201 13.47 0.38 -12.97
CA ALA A 201 12.98 0.91 -14.23
C ALA A 201 13.59 0.15 -15.41
N THR A 202 12.79 -0.11 -16.44
CA THR A 202 13.26 -0.61 -17.73
C THR A 202 13.10 0.46 -18.80
N ALA A 203 14.04 0.56 -19.73
CA ALA A 203 13.97 1.53 -20.82
C ALA A 203 12.92 1.19 -21.89
N GLN A 204 12.35 0.01 -21.81
CA GLN A 204 11.34 -0.51 -22.73
C GLN A 204 10.08 -0.87 -21.99
N GLU A 205 8.97 -0.92 -22.71
CA GLU A 205 7.72 -1.45 -22.15
C GLU A 205 7.90 -2.91 -21.75
N LEU A 206 7.58 -3.20 -20.48
CA LEU A 206 7.64 -4.52 -19.89
C LEU A 206 6.37 -4.78 -19.10
N TRP A 207 5.52 -5.62 -19.60
CA TRP A 207 4.29 -6.03 -18.93
C TRP A 207 4.52 -7.25 -18.05
N VAL A 208 4.41 -7.08 -16.74
CA VAL A 208 4.55 -8.17 -15.76
C VAL A 208 3.40 -8.08 -14.76
N GLU A 209 2.65 -9.17 -14.64
CA GLU A 209 1.57 -9.26 -13.67
C GLU A 209 2.10 -9.28 -12.23
N PRO A 210 1.39 -8.65 -11.25
CA PRO A 210 1.71 -8.77 -9.84
C PRO A 210 1.82 -10.24 -9.39
N GLY A 211 2.82 -10.53 -8.58
CA GLY A 211 3.11 -11.87 -8.08
C GLY A 211 4.00 -12.72 -8.97
N GLN A 212 4.28 -12.30 -10.19
CA GLN A 212 5.23 -12.98 -11.08
C GLN A 212 6.67 -12.79 -10.63
N THR A 213 7.51 -13.74 -11.03
CA THR A 213 8.95 -13.69 -10.76
C THR A 213 9.70 -13.22 -11.99
N ILE A 214 10.59 -12.27 -11.79
CA ILE A 214 11.58 -11.80 -12.74
C ILE A 214 12.98 -12.13 -12.22
N GLU A 215 13.99 -12.07 -13.10
CA GLU A 215 15.38 -12.14 -12.70
C GLU A 215 16.06 -10.79 -12.92
N LEU A 216 16.85 -10.38 -11.95
CA LEU A 216 17.63 -9.14 -11.96
C LEU A 216 19.12 -9.48 -12.09
N LEU A 217 19.78 -8.93 -13.10
CA LEU A 217 21.24 -9.05 -13.24
C LEU A 217 21.92 -7.99 -12.39
N ARG A 218 22.63 -8.43 -11.35
CA ARG A 218 23.41 -7.61 -10.43
C ARG A 218 24.80 -8.20 -10.24
N ALA A 219 25.85 -7.39 -10.36
CA ALA A 219 27.24 -7.86 -10.22
C ALA A 219 27.46 -9.20 -10.95
N GLU A 220 27.04 -9.27 -12.23
CA GLU A 220 27.17 -10.45 -13.11
C GLU A 220 26.40 -11.71 -12.64
N GLN A 221 25.50 -11.59 -11.64
CA GLN A 221 24.69 -12.69 -11.13
C GLN A 221 23.19 -12.41 -11.30
N TRP A 222 22.48 -13.39 -11.80
CA TRP A 222 21.02 -13.36 -11.85
C TRP A 222 20.42 -13.69 -10.48
N THR A 223 19.49 -12.86 -10.02
CA THR A 223 18.78 -13.04 -8.74
C THR A 223 17.30 -12.87 -8.95
N ALA A 224 16.51 -13.82 -8.42
CA ALA A 224 15.06 -13.77 -8.53
C ALA A 224 14.47 -12.66 -7.67
N ALA A 225 13.51 -11.92 -8.24
CA ALA A 225 12.68 -10.93 -7.57
C ALA A 225 11.21 -11.20 -7.87
N THR A 226 10.33 -10.84 -6.94
CA THR A 226 8.89 -10.93 -7.15
C THR A 226 8.35 -9.55 -7.46
N VAL A 227 7.64 -9.38 -8.56
CA VAL A 227 6.94 -8.14 -8.91
C VAL A 227 5.72 -8.01 -7.99
N VAL A 228 5.60 -6.89 -7.32
CA VAL A 228 4.45 -6.56 -6.47
C VAL A 228 3.49 -5.67 -7.23
N ASP A 229 4.03 -4.72 -7.97
CA ASP A 229 3.29 -3.77 -8.77
C ASP A 229 4.14 -3.24 -9.92
N SER A 230 3.49 -2.68 -10.95
CA SER A 230 4.16 -2.09 -12.11
C SER A 230 3.34 -0.99 -12.74
N VAL A 231 4.02 -0.01 -13.32
CA VAL A 231 3.39 1.05 -14.11
C VAL A 231 4.21 1.34 -15.35
N PHE A 232 3.54 1.45 -16.49
CA PHE A 232 4.16 1.90 -17.72
C PHE A 232 4.03 3.41 -17.83
N VAL A 233 5.14 4.09 -18.03
CA VAL A 233 5.20 5.53 -18.22
C VAL A 233 5.70 5.80 -19.64
N ARG A 234 4.87 6.45 -20.44
CA ARG A 234 5.22 6.82 -21.81
C ARG A 234 6.56 7.57 -21.81
N ASP A 235 7.43 7.26 -22.76
CA ASP A 235 8.76 7.84 -22.96
C ASP A 235 9.83 7.48 -21.93
N THR A 236 9.48 6.82 -20.82
CA THR A 236 10.45 6.41 -19.77
C THR A 236 10.54 4.91 -19.55
N GLY A 237 9.58 4.13 -20.08
CA GLY A 237 9.52 2.68 -19.95
C GLY A 237 8.68 2.23 -18.75
N THR A 238 8.97 1.05 -18.21
CA THR A 238 8.20 0.47 -17.11
C THR A 238 8.93 0.61 -15.78
N LEU A 239 8.25 1.11 -14.75
CA LEU A 239 8.71 1.06 -13.37
C LEU A 239 8.08 -0.16 -12.68
N LEU A 240 8.92 -1.01 -12.11
CA LEU A 240 8.54 -2.20 -11.36
C LEU A 240 8.83 -2.00 -9.87
N PHE A 241 7.84 -2.20 -9.03
CA PHE A 241 8.04 -2.35 -7.59
C PHE A 241 8.21 -3.84 -7.29
N THR A 242 9.40 -4.21 -6.82
CA THR A 242 9.77 -5.62 -6.61
C THR A 242 10.19 -5.89 -5.18
N VAL A 243 10.09 -7.15 -4.76
CA VAL A 243 10.72 -7.66 -3.54
C VAL A 243 11.86 -8.59 -3.94
N ALA A 244 13.08 -8.14 -3.68
CA ALA A 244 14.31 -8.80 -4.09
C ALA A 244 15.23 -9.09 -2.90
N PRO A 245 16.20 -10.03 -3.01
CA PRO A 245 17.26 -10.20 -2.03
C PRO A 245 18.01 -8.89 -1.80
N GLU A 246 18.30 -8.56 -0.53
CA GLU A 246 19.07 -7.38 -0.17
C GLU A 246 20.51 -7.50 -0.67
N LYS A 247 20.92 -6.60 -1.54
CA LYS A 247 22.30 -6.40 -2.00
C LYS A 247 22.55 -4.89 -2.04
N PRO A 248 23.22 -4.30 -1.04
CA PRO A 248 23.22 -2.85 -0.82
C PRO A 248 23.88 -2.02 -1.94
N GLU A 249 24.78 -2.56 -2.73
CA GLU A 249 25.60 -1.78 -3.66
C GLU A 249 25.33 -2.10 -5.14
N ASP A 250 24.40 -3.00 -5.44
CA ASP A 250 24.21 -3.50 -6.79
C ASP A 250 22.90 -3.03 -7.42
N THR A 251 22.92 -1.92 -8.14
CA THR A 251 21.81 -1.53 -9.01
C THR A 251 21.68 -2.56 -10.15
N PRO A 252 20.48 -3.09 -10.41
CA PRO A 252 20.29 -4.01 -11.52
C PRO A 252 20.64 -3.35 -12.86
N SER A 253 21.36 -4.06 -13.71
CA SER A 253 21.68 -3.61 -15.07
C SER A 253 20.70 -4.14 -16.12
N ARG A 254 20.09 -5.29 -15.84
CA ARG A 254 19.08 -5.93 -16.70
C ARG A 254 18.00 -6.61 -15.89
N VAL A 255 16.83 -6.69 -16.52
CA VAL A 255 15.68 -7.50 -16.08
C VAL A 255 15.47 -8.60 -17.10
N ARG A 256 15.27 -9.85 -16.63
CA ARG A 256 14.83 -10.96 -17.48
C ARG A 256 13.43 -11.38 -17.09
N TYR A 257 12.57 -11.47 -18.10
CA TYR A 257 11.21 -12.01 -17.95
C TYR A 257 10.88 -12.90 -19.15
N GLY A 258 10.56 -14.17 -18.86
CA GLY A 258 10.41 -15.18 -19.89
C GLY A 258 11.73 -15.40 -20.65
N ALA A 259 11.69 -15.29 -21.97
CA ALA A 259 12.86 -15.45 -22.85
C ALA A 259 13.54 -14.11 -23.20
N HIS A 260 13.13 -13.00 -22.62
CA HIS A 260 13.58 -11.66 -23.02
C HIS A 260 14.36 -10.97 -21.91
N ASP A 261 15.41 -10.26 -22.29
CA ASP A 261 16.21 -9.40 -21.42
C ASP A 261 15.93 -7.93 -21.74
N TYR A 262 15.70 -7.12 -20.71
CA TYR A 262 15.42 -5.68 -20.78
C TYR A 262 16.53 -4.91 -20.09
N LEU A 263 16.98 -3.81 -20.68
CA LEU A 263 17.95 -2.92 -20.05
C LEU A 263 17.27 -2.12 -18.93
N CYS A 264 17.92 -2.03 -17.78
CA CYS A 264 17.48 -1.11 -16.74
C CYS A 264 17.78 0.34 -17.15
N ALA A 265 16.84 1.22 -16.83
CA ALA A 265 17.00 2.67 -16.92
C ALA A 265 17.38 3.23 -15.56
N THR A 266 18.00 4.40 -15.54
CA THR A 266 18.21 5.17 -14.30
C THR A 266 16.88 5.80 -13.89
N ILE A 267 16.48 5.62 -12.62
CA ILE A 267 15.28 6.21 -12.02
C ILE A 267 15.58 7.64 -11.60
#